data_30eafa9d7dd6b617afcbfdff455ba6a4
#
_entry.id   30eafa9d7dd6b617afcbfdff455ba6a4
#
_cell.length_a   1.000
_cell.length_b   1.000
_cell.length_c   1.000
_cell.angle_alpha   90.00
_cell.angle_beta   90.00
_cell.angle_gamma   90.00
#
_symmetry.space_group_name_H-M   'P 1'
#
loop_
_entity.id
_entity.type
_entity.pdbx_description
1 polymer ?
#
loop_
_entity_poly.entity_id
_entity_poly.type
_entity_poly.pdbx_seq_one_letter_code
_entity_poly.pdbx_strand_id
1 'polypeptide(L)'
;MPDTIPQAEPLERIQCQWCSGMNEKTALTCRACGAPLDIRNLVSESGWREAPRLRDMTEFSFSSSTCQVEGEIVPVAEIHLGANDSVFFEHHIMLWKDDNVPLSVLQLPGGLKRAFAGMPFIISVATGPGRIAFSRDATGELVVLPLHPGMEIDVREHAFVLGSHQIDYSFVRVKGLTNILFGGQGMFMDRFVTTGSPGLVLLHGYGNVFERKLKAGESIMVEPGAFLYKDSSVSMNVEFQQLSSGFFGGTNMSLARMTGPGRIGIQSMYVHHHTE
;
A
#
# COMPACT_ATOMS: atom_id res chain seq x y z
N MET A 1 36.81 23.15 -21.41
CA MET A 1 35.38 23.37 -21.66
C MET A 1 34.68 22.43 -20.73
N PRO A 2 33.81 22.87 -19.82
CA PRO A 2 33.06 21.92 -19.00
C PRO A 2 32.00 21.24 -19.87
N ASP A 3 32.05 19.92 -19.91
CA ASP A 3 31.03 19.09 -20.55
C ASP A 3 29.69 19.35 -19.87
N THR A 4 28.82 20.07 -20.56
CA THR A 4 27.44 20.28 -20.12
C THR A 4 26.74 18.93 -20.30
N ILE A 5 26.44 18.25 -19.19
CA ILE A 5 25.59 17.06 -19.20
C ILE A 5 24.27 17.47 -19.82
N PRO A 6 23.81 16.83 -20.94
CA PRO A 6 22.52 17.13 -21.52
C PRO A 6 21.44 16.88 -20.46
N GLN A 7 20.66 17.91 -20.11
CA GLN A 7 19.48 17.73 -19.31
C GLN A 7 18.46 17.01 -20.19
N ALA A 8 18.29 15.71 -19.96
CA ALA A 8 17.21 14.95 -20.55
C ALA A 8 15.89 15.48 -19.98
N GLU A 9 15.02 16.00 -20.83
CA GLU A 9 13.66 16.31 -20.42
C GLU A 9 12.94 15.03 -20.00
N PRO A 10 12.23 15.02 -18.86
CA PRO A 10 11.50 13.84 -18.44
C PRO A 10 10.43 13.50 -19.49
N LEU A 11 10.48 12.28 -20.00
CA LEU A 11 9.46 11.73 -20.90
C LEU A 11 8.20 11.45 -20.10
N GLU A 12 7.33 12.45 -19.98
CA GLU A 12 6.07 12.34 -19.27
C GLU A 12 4.98 11.78 -20.19
N ARG A 13 4.39 10.67 -19.77
CA ARG A 13 3.29 10.00 -20.49
C ARG A 13 2.08 9.85 -19.60
N ILE A 14 0.90 9.88 -20.19
CA ILE A 14 -0.37 9.63 -19.49
C ILE A 14 -0.89 8.26 -19.90
N GLN A 15 -1.17 7.41 -18.92
CA GLN A 15 -1.85 6.14 -19.15
C GLN A 15 -3.36 6.32 -19.13
N CYS A 16 -4.03 5.85 -20.17
CA CYS A 16 -5.49 5.84 -20.20
C CYS A 16 -6.06 4.88 -19.17
N GLN A 17 -6.93 5.37 -18.30
CA GLN A 17 -7.57 4.56 -17.26
C GLN A 17 -8.52 3.48 -17.82
N TRP A 18 -9.01 3.64 -19.06
CA TRP A 18 -9.97 2.73 -19.68
C TRP A 18 -9.32 1.59 -20.46
N CYS A 19 -8.32 1.90 -21.27
CA CYS A 19 -7.68 0.88 -22.13
C CYS A 19 -6.20 0.64 -21.82
N SER A 20 -5.64 1.35 -20.83
CA SER A 20 -4.22 1.31 -20.45
C SER A 20 -3.25 1.74 -21.56
N GLY A 21 -3.74 2.33 -22.64
CA GLY A 21 -2.92 2.88 -23.74
C GLY A 21 -2.10 4.08 -23.27
N MET A 22 -0.83 4.13 -23.66
CA MET A 22 0.08 5.25 -23.33
C MET A 22 -0.11 6.40 -24.32
N ASN A 23 -0.16 7.61 -23.82
CA ASN A 23 -0.35 8.84 -24.58
C ASN A 23 0.67 9.90 -24.19
N GLU A 24 0.86 10.91 -25.00
CA GLU A 24 1.69 12.07 -24.66
C GLU A 24 1.06 12.88 -23.52
N LYS A 25 1.88 13.51 -22.67
CA LYS A 25 1.43 14.34 -21.53
C LYS A 25 0.40 15.41 -21.92
N THR A 26 0.52 15.97 -23.11
CA THR A 26 -0.35 17.03 -23.62
C THR A 26 -1.63 16.53 -24.26
N ALA A 27 -1.82 15.22 -24.40
CA ALA A 27 -3.01 14.66 -25.01
C ALA A 27 -4.21 14.79 -24.06
N LEU A 28 -5.32 15.33 -24.57
CA LEU A 28 -6.57 15.46 -23.80
C LEU A 28 -7.46 14.22 -23.95
N THR A 29 -7.24 13.44 -25.01
CA THR A 29 -8.01 12.22 -25.30
C THR A 29 -7.07 11.08 -25.68
N CYS A 30 -7.45 9.87 -25.33
CA CYS A 30 -6.69 8.66 -25.63
C CYS A 30 -6.73 8.35 -27.14
N ARG A 31 -5.57 8.19 -27.75
CA ARG A 31 -5.45 7.85 -29.17
C ARG A 31 -6.02 6.46 -29.51
N ALA A 32 -6.07 5.56 -28.54
CA ALA A 32 -6.52 4.18 -28.75
C ALA A 32 -8.04 3.99 -28.60
N CYS A 33 -8.67 4.67 -27.63
CA CYS A 33 -10.09 4.46 -27.32
C CYS A 33 -10.92 5.74 -27.26
N GLY A 34 -10.33 6.92 -27.49
CA GLY A 34 -11.02 8.20 -27.49
C GLY A 34 -11.44 8.73 -26.10
N ALA A 35 -11.19 7.98 -25.03
CA ALA A 35 -11.57 8.40 -23.68
C ALA A 35 -10.79 9.66 -23.23
N PRO A 36 -11.38 10.53 -22.40
CA PRO A 36 -10.66 11.67 -21.83
C PRO A 36 -9.51 11.19 -20.95
N LEU A 37 -8.40 11.91 -21.00
CA LEU A 37 -7.20 11.63 -20.20
C LEU A 37 -7.13 12.57 -19.01
N ASP A 38 -6.71 12.03 -17.88
CA ASP A 38 -6.50 12.76 -16.65
C ASP A 38 -4.99 12.91 -16.39
N ILE A 39 -4.53 14.15 -16.19
CA ILE A 39 -3.13 14.46 -15.90
C ILE A 39 -2.60 13.74 -14.65
N ARG A 40 -3.47 13.36 -13.74
CA ARG A 40 -3.11 12.55 -12.54
C ARG A 40 -2.63 11.14 -12.88
N ASN A 41 -2.84 10.68 -14.11
CA ASN A 41 -2.40 9.38 -14.58
C ASN A 41 -1.05 9.43 -15.31
N LEU A 42 -0.16 10.34 -14.92
CA LEU A 42 1.21 10.37 -15.41
C LEU A 42 1.94 9.08 -15.02
N VAL A 43 2.64 8.50 -15.99
CA VAL A 43 3.31 7.20 -15.84
C VAL A 43 4.72 7.29 -16.43
N SER A 44 5.71 6.73 -15.74
CA SER A 44 7.07 6.61 -16.25
C SER A 44 7.15 5.66 -17.44
N GLU A 45 8.25 5.68 -18.19
CA GLU A 45 8.48 4.73 -19.31
C GLU A 45 8.43 3.28 -18.84
N SER A 46 8.90 2.98 -17.63
CA SER A 46 8.86 1.66 -17.01
C SER A 46 7.47 1.24 -16.49
N GLY A 47 6.46 2.11 -16.63
CA GLY A 47 5.07 1.84 -16.25
C GLY A 47 4.73 2.14 -14.80
N TRP A 48 5.63 2.76 -14.04
CA TRP A 48 5.36 3.21 -12.67
C TRP A 48 4.64 4.56 -12.67
N ARG A 49 3.70 4.73 -11.75
CA ARG A 49 3.01 5.98 -11.46
C ARG A 49 2.99 6.24 -9.96
N GLU A 50 2.78 7.46 -9.56
CA GLU A 50 2.46 7.75 -8.16
C GLU A 50 1.18 6.98 -7.77
N ALA A 51 1.20 6.35 -6.60
CA ALA A 51 -0.02 5.78 -6.02
C ALA A 51 -1.03 6.90 -5.69
N PRO A 52 -2.31 6.59 -5.48
CA PRO A 52 -3.32 7.58 -5.09
C PRO A 52 -3.08 8.08 -3.66
N ARG A 53 -2.01 8.88 -3.49
CA ARG A 53 -1.63 9.46 -2.21
C ARG A 53 -2.53 10.60 -1.80
N LEU A 54 -2.66 10.78 -0.51
CA LEU A 54 -3.34 11.90 0.11
C LEU A 54 -2.31 12.99 0.43
N ARG A 55 -2.53 14.18 -0.11
CA ARG A 55 -1.69 15.36 0.15
C ARG A 55 -2.19 16.12 1.38
N ASP A 56 -1.35 17.03 1.89
CA ASP A 56 -1.75 17.98 2.91
C ASP A 56 -3.07 18.68 2.54
N MET A 57 -3.95 18.84 3.52
CA MET A 57 -5.29 19.42 3.41
C MET A 57 -6.24 18.67 2.44
N THR A 58 -5.92 17.44 2.05
CA THR A 58 -6.86 16.60 1.30
C THR A 58 -8.00 16.17 2.21
N GLU A 59 -9.22 16.36 1.74
CA GLU A 59 -10.43 15.86 2.37
C GLU A 59 -11.15 14.88 1.44
N PHE A 60 -11.63 13.77 1.97
CA PHE A 60 -12.47 12.83 1.25
C PHE A 60 -13.52 12.22 2.17
N SER A 61 -14.62 11.74 1.56
CA SER A 61 -15.73 11.13 2.30
C SER A 61 -15.81 9.64 2.00
N PHE A 62 -16.24 8.88 2.99
CA PHE A 62 -16.57 7.48 2.85
C PHE A 62 -17.75 7.13 3.77
N SER A 63 -18.75 6.42 3.25
CA SER A 63 -19.99 6.19 3.97
C SER A 63 -20.60 7.50 4.47
N SER A 64 -20.82 7.68 5.76
CA SER A 64 -21.27 8.93 6.41
C SER A 64 -20.13 9.68 7.13
N SER A 65 -18.89 9.27 6.91
CA SER A 65 -17.71 9.82 7.56
C SER A 65 -16.85 10.63 6.59
N THR A 66 -16.00 11.52 7.13
CA THR A 66 -15.00 12.26 6.37
C THR A 66 -13.61 12.02 6.95
N CYS A 67 -12.61 12.08 6.09
CA CYS A 67 -11.22 12.05 6.47
C CYS A 67 -10.53 13.30 5.96
N GLN A 68 -9.81 14.00 6.82
CA GLN A 68 -8.91 15.09 6.47
C GLN A 68 -7.47 14.66 6.75
N VAL A 69 -6.57 14.99 5.83
CA VAL A 69 -5.13 14.73 5.99
C VAL A 69 -4.41 16.03 6.25
N GLU A 70 -3.54 16.04 7.24
CA GLU A 70 -2.72 17.18 7.62
C GLU A 70 -1.25 16.80 7.63
N GLY A 71 -0.41 17.66 7.05
CA GLY A 71 1.03 17.47 6.94
C GLY A 71 1.46 16.60 5.78
N GLU A 72 2.69 16.81 5.29
CA GLU A 72 3.24 16.10 4.14
C GLU A 72 4.33 15.09 4.48
N ILE A 73 5.12 15.35 5.53
CA ILE A 73 6.28 14.52 5.86
C ILE A 73 5.91 13.34 6.75
N VAL A 74 5.13 13.59 7.78
CA VAL A 74 4.53 12.60 8.68
C VAL A 74 3.04 12.93 8.77
N PRO A 75 2.24 12.50 7.79
CA PRO A 75 0.86 12.95 7.69
C PRO A 75 -0.01 12.36 8.79
N VAL A 76 -0.97 13.17 9.23
CA VAL A 76 -2.02 12.81 10.18
C VAL A 76 -3.33 12.63 9.41
N ALA A 77 -4.02 11.52 9.63
CA ALA A 77 -5.38 11.31 9.15
C ALA A 77 -6.36 11.56 10.28
N GLU A 78 -7.11 12.65 10.23
CA GLU A 78 -8.22 12.93 11.13
C GLU A 78 -9.52 12.43 10.51
N ILE A 79 -10.22 11.56 11.23
CA ILE A 79 -11.50 10.99 10.79
C ILE A 79 -12.63 11.57 11.63
N HIS A 80 -13.60 12.16 10.96
CA HIS A 80 -14.87 12.52 11.55
C HIS A 80 -15.86 11.39 11.25
N LEU A 81 -16.04 10.50 12.21
CA LEU A 81 -16.94 9.34 12.11
C LEU A 81 -18.40 9.75 12.17
N GLY A 82 -19.19 9.29 11.21
CA GLY A 82 -20.65 9.37 11.26
C GLY A 82 -21.24 8.44 12.32
N ALA A 83 -22.49 8.67 12.70
CA ALA A 83 -23.13 8.00 13.84
C ALA A 83 -23.19 6.46 13.75
N ASN A 84 -23.22 5.90 12.55
CA ASN A 84 -23.31 4.45 12.31
C ASN A 84 -22.07 3.88 11.63
N ASP A 85 -21.02 4.69 11.52
CA ASP A 85 -19.78 4.26 10.92
C ASP A 85 -18.77 3.79 11.96
N SER A 86 -17.90 2.91 11.54
CA SER A 86 -16.74 2.52 12.31
C SER A 86 -15.52 2.29 11.41
N VAL A 87 -14.36 2.44 11.99
CA VAL A 87 -13.08 2.10 11.37
C VAL A 87 -12.32 1.15 12.28
N PHE A 88 -11.60 0.22 11.68
CA PHE A 88 -10.65 -0.62 12.41
C PHE A 88 -9.22 -0.25 12.04
N PHE A 89 -8.29 -0.38 13.00
CA PHE A 89 -6.92 0.13 12.88
C PHE A 89 -5.97 -0.60 13.83
N GLU A 90 -4.67 -0.49 13.59
CA GLU A 90 -3.65 -0.94 14.55
C GLU A 90 -3.61 0.01 15.76
N HIS A 91 -3.72 -0.55 16.97
CA HIS A 91 -3.94 0.24 18.19
C HIS A 91 -2.84 1.28 18.50
N HIS A 92 -1.60 1.05 18.08
CA HIS A 92 -0.44 1.88 18.41
C HIS A 92 -0.27 3.14 17.55
N ILE A 93 -1.10 3.29 16.49
CA ILE A 93 -1.00 4.44 15.57
C ILE A 93 -2.03 5.55 15.86
N MET A 94 -2.90 5.34 16.83
CA MET A 94 -3.87 6.35 17.25
C MET A 94 -3.17 7.47 18.00
N LEU A 95 -3.35 8.72 17.55
CA LEU A 95 -2.83 9.91 18.24
C LEU A 95 -3.78 10.40 19.31
N TRP A 96 -5.04 10.60 18.97
CA TRP A 96 -6.07 11.08 19.87
C TRP A 96 -7.46 10.73 19.36
N LYS A 97 -8.46 10.83 20.21
CA LYS A 97 -9.88 10.70 19.89
C LYS A 97 -10.72 11.62 20.78
N ASP A 98 -11.92 11.97 20.35
CA ASP A 98 -12.92 12.58 21.22
C ASP A 98 -13.32 11.60 22.33
N ASP A 99 -13.66 12.12 23.51
CA ASP A 99 -13.97 11.31 24.69
C ASP A 99 -15.18 10.37 24.47
N ASN A 100 -16.14 10.81 23.68
CA ASN A 100 -17.35 10.07 23.35
C ASN A 100 -17.18 8.98 22.28
N VAL A 101 -16.02 8.84 21.62
CA VAL A 101 -15.77 7.76 20.64
C VAL A 101 -15.41 6.47 21.37
N PRO A 102 -16.27 5.44 21.37
CA PRO A 102 -15.96 4.17 22.02
C PRO A 102 -14.95 3.37 21.20
N LEU A 103 -14.07 2.70 21.93
CA LEU A 103 -13.11 1.73 21.35
C LEU A 103 -13.49 0.31 21.75
N SER A 104 -13.31 -0.61 20.82
CA SER A 104 -13.43 -2.05 21.04
C SER A 104 -12.31 -2.80 20.30
N VAL A 105 -12.27 -4.11 20.44
CA VAL A 105 -11.29 -4.96 19.72
C VAL A 105 -12.02 -5.70 18.62
N LEU A 106 -11.41 -5.72 17.42
CA LEU A 106 -11.94 -6.47 16.28
C LEU A 106 -11.93 -7.97 16.59
N GLN A 107 -13.12 -8.57 16.59
CA GLN A 107 -13.28 -10.01 16.78
C GLN A 107 -12.91 -10.76 15.49
N LEU A 108 -11.73 -11.37 15.46
CA LEU A 108 -11.27 -12.12 14.29
C LEU A 108 -11.59 -13.62 14.47
N PRO A 109 -12.22 -14.27 13.48
CA PRO A 109 -12.34 -15.71 13.48
C PRO A 109 -10.95 -16.35 13.52
N GLY A 110 -10.68 -17.18 14.54
CA GLY A 110 -9.36 -17.82 14.69
C GLY A 110 -8.30 -16.94 15.37
N GLY A 111 -8.67 -15.98 16.21
CA GLY A 111 -7.75 -15.13 16.96
C GLY A 111 -6.67 -15.89 17.76
N LEU A 112 -6.97 -17.12 18.20
CA LEU A 112 -5.98 -18.04 18.75
C LEU A 112 -4.83 -18.37 17.78
N LYS A 113 -5.10 -18.48 16.48
CA LYS A 113 -4.06 -18.75 15.47
C LYS A 113 -3.10 -17.57 15.31
N ARG A 114 -3.54 -16.35 15.53
CA ARG A 114 -2.73 -15.14 15.47
C ARG A 114 -1.80 -15.02 16.67
N ALA A 115 -2.29 -15.28 17.86
CA ALA A 115 -1.46 -15.34 19.07
C ALA A 115 -0.35 -16.40 18.96
N PHE A 116 -0.65 -17.55 18.35
CA PHE A 116 0.34 -18.59 18.08
C PHE A 116 1.32 -18.26 16.93
N ALA A 117 0.95 -17.35 16.05
CA ALA A 117 1.83 -16.90 14.96
C ALA A 117 2.86 -15.84 15.40
N GLY A 118 2.83 -15.43 16.69
CA GLY A 118 3.76 -14.44 17.23
C GLY A 118 3.45 -13.00 16.80
N MET A 119 2.22 -12.73 16.31
CA MET A 119 1.80 -11.38 15.95
C MET A 119 1.15 -10.70 17.16
N PRO A 120 1.81 -9.71 17.78
CA PRO A 120 1.29 -9.04 18.98
C PRO A 120 0.24 -7.96 18.67
N PHE A 121 -0.26 -7.86 17.41
CA PHE A 121 -1.10 -6.74 17.02
C PHE A 121 -2.56 -6.90 17.41
N ILE A 122 -3.02 -5.96 18.20
CA ILE A 122 -4.43 -5.77 18.52
C ILE A 122 -5.01 -4.83 17.45
N ILE A 123 -5.98 -5.31 16.70
CA ILE A 123 -6.78 -4.48 15.81
C ILE A 123 -7.92 -3.89 16.65
N SER A 124 -7.90 -2.58 16.77
CA SER A 124 -8.92 -1.81 17.47
C SER A 124 -10.00 -1.34 16.51
N VAL A 125 -11.19 -1.10 17.04
CA VAL A 125 -12.32 -0.54 16.31
C VAL A 125 -12.78 0.73 17.03
N ALA A 126 -12.89 1.84 16.29
CA ALA A 126 -13.53 3.06 16.75
C ALA A 126 -14.89 3.20 16.09
N THR A 127 -15.91 3.55 16.86
CA THR A 127 -17.29 3.73 16.38
C THR A 127 -17.73 5.17 16.61
N GLY A 128 -18.36 5.78 15.61
CA GLY A 128 -18.89 7.14 15.71
C GLY A 128 -20.17 7.26 16.55
N PRO A 129 -20.64 8.48 16.76
CA PRO A 129 -20.12 9.72 16.17
C PRO A 129 -18.95 10.32 16.97
N GLY A 130 -18.06 11.03 16.28
CA GLY A 130 -16.97 11.79 16.87
C GLY A 130 -15.70 11.73 16.04
N ARG A 131 -14.62 12.34 16.54
CA ARG A 131 -13.36 12.44 15.81
C ARG A 131 -12.30 11.54 16.41
N ILE A 132 -11.41 11.06 15.54
CA ILE A 132 -10.24 10.26 15.89
C ILE A 132 -9.13 10.52 14.88
N ALA A 133 -7.88 10.56 15.34
CA ALA A 133 -6.73 10.84 14.48
C ALA A 133 -5.68 9.76 14.57
N PHE A 134 -5.02 9.54 13.45
CA PHE A 134 -4.01 8.51 13.25
C PHE A 134 -2.77 9.09 12.58
N SER A 135 -1.60 8.56 12.95
CA SER A 135 -0.35 8.81 12.25
C SER A 135 0.61 7.64 12.48
N ARG A 136 1.62 7.57 11.63
CA ARG A 136 2.75 6.66 11.80
C ARG A 136 3.97 7.43 12.31
N ASP A 137 4.87 6.74 12.98
CA ASP A 137 6.12 7.25 13.56
C ASP A 137 7.27 7.37 12.54
N ALA A 138 6.93 7.54 11.27
CA ALA A 138 7.91 7.61 10.19
C ALA A 138 7.46 8.53 9.05
N THR A 139 8.45 9.04 8.32
CA THR A 139 8.23 9.84 7.11
C THR A 139 7.64 8.98 5.98
N GLY A 140 6.65 9.50 5.29
CA GLY A 140 6.02 8.77 4.20
C GLY A 140 4.73 9.38 3.69
N GLU A 141 4.00 8.61 2.94
CA GLU A 141 2.76 9.03 2.30
C GLU A 141 1.58 8.17 2.76
N LEU A 142 0.44 8.81 2.98
CA LEU A 142 -0.83 8.11 3.12
C LEU A 142 -1.41 7.80 1.74
N VAL A 143 -1.78 6.55 1.53
CA VAL A 143 -2.36 6.05 0.27
C VAL A 143 -3.74 5.50 0.57
N VAL A 144 -4.75 5.98 -0.16
CA VAL A 144 -6.11 5.46 -0.08
C VAL A 144 -6.35 4.43 -1.18
N LEU A 145 -6.79 3.24 -0.78
CA LEU A 145 -7.16 2.16 -1.71
C LEU A 145 -8.66 1.89 -1.59
N PRO A 146 -9.47 2.42 -2.53
CA PRO A 146 -10.87 2.03 -2.62
C PRO A 146 -10.96 0.56 -3.06
N LEU A 147 -11.76 -0.23 -2.34
CA LEU A 147 -12.06 -1.60 -2.69
C LEU A 147 -13.54 -1.73 -3.09
N HIS A 148 -13.76 -2.26 -4.28
CA HIS A 148 -15.10 -2.62 -4.75
C HIS A 148 -15.41 -4.08 -4.42
N PRO A 149 -16.70 -4.47 -4.33
CA PRO A 149 -17.09 -5.84 -4.04
C PRO A 149 -16.36 -6.86 -4.92
N GLY A 150 -15.77 -7.88 -4.27
CA GLY A 150 -14.95 -8.89 -4.91
C GLY A 150 -13.47 -8.53 -5.08
N MET A 151 -13.04 -7.32 -4.73
CA MET A 151 -11.63 -6.98 -4.69
C MET A 151 -10.98 -7.48 -3.40
N GLU A 152 -9.76 -7.97 -3.56
CA GLU A 152 -8.93 -8.47 -2.48
C GLU A 152 -7.50 -7.98 -2.66
N ILE A 153 -6.91 -7.41 -1.61
CA ILE A 153 -5.52 -6.94 -1.59
C ILE A 153 -4.74 -7.56 -0.44
N ASP A 154 -3.47 -7.83 -0.71
CA ASP A 154 -2.49 -8.22 0.29
C ASP A 154 -1.55 -7.05 0.54
N VAL A 155 -1.37 -6.68 1.79
CA VAL A 155 -0.63 -5.52 2.25
C VAL A 155 0.51 -5.98 3.15
N ARG A 156 1.65 -5.32 3.05
CA ARG A 156 2.78 -5.54 3.94
C ARG A 156 2.36 -5.29 5.39
N GLU A 157 2.82 -6.15 6.28
CA GLU A 157 2.72 -5.94 7.73
C GLU A 157 3.25 -4.55 8.12
N HIS A 158 2.58 -3.86 9.03
CA HIS A 158 2.87 -2.49 9.48
C HIS A 158 2.65 -1.35 8.45
N ALA A 159 2.09 -1.63 7.29
CA ALA A 159 1.71 -0.56 6.37
C ALA A 159 0.24 -0.13 6.55
N PHE A 160 -0.55 -0.97 7.18
CA PHE A 160 -1.96 -0.70 7.42
C PHE A 160 -2.17 0.42 8.44
N VAL A 161 -3.03 1.38 8.12
CA VAL A 161 -3.46 2.46 9.01
C VAL A 161 -4.89 2.20 9.48
N LEU A 162 -5.84 2.23 8.57
CA LEU A 162 -7.24 1.95 8.90
C LEU A 162 -8.00 1.32 7.73
N GLY A 163 -9.07 0.60 8.08
CA GLY A 163 -10.07 0.11 7.14
C GLY A 163 -11.47 0.53 7.58
N SER A 164 -12.33 0.87 6.60
CA SER A 164 -13.74 1.12 6.88
C SER A 164 -14.47 -0.19 7.22
N HIS A 165 -15.60 -0.09 7.89
CA HIS A 165 -16.34 -1.26 8.41
C HIS A 165 -16.86 -2.23 7.33
N GLN A 166 -16.85 -1.83 6.04
CA GLN A 166 -17.21 -2.70 4.92
C GLN A 166 -16.09 -3.67 4.52
N ILE A 167 -14.91 -3.52 5.10
CA ILE A 167 -13.74 -4.32 4.78
C ILE A 167 -13.60 -5.46 5.79
N ASP A 168 -13.50 -6.67 5.29
CA ASP A 168 -13.13 -7.85 6.07
C ASP A 168 -11.60 -7.94 6.14
N TYR A 169 -11.09 -8.15 7.34
CA TYR A 169 -9.68 -8.27 7.63
C TYR A 169 -9.30 -9.72 7.92
N SER A 170 -8.22 -10.17 7.32
CA SER A 170 -7.56 -11.43 7.60
C SER A 170 -6.04 -11.30 7.36
N PHE A 171 -5.30 -12.38 7.44
CA PHE A 171 -3.88 -12.39 7.09
C PHE A 171 -3.50 -13.65 6.32
N VAL A 172 -2.45 -13.54 5.51
CA VAL A 172 -1.90 -14.64 4.73
C VAL A 172 -0.41 -14.81 5.03
N ARG A 173 0.03 -16.05 5.04
CA ARG A 173 1.45 -16.38 5.16
C ARG A 173 2.06 -16.56 3.79
N VAL A 174 3.14 -15.84 3.51
CA VAL A 174 3.91 -16.02 2.27
C VAL A 174 4.78 -17.27 2.41
N LYS A 175 4.54 -18.25 1.54
CA LYS A 175 5.34 -19.48 1.50
C LYS A 175 6.72 -19.18 0.89
N GLY A 176 7.78 -19.78 1.45
CA GLY A 176 9.14 -19.68 0.90
C GLY A 176 10.05 -18.62 1.54
N LEU A 177 9.51 -17.71 2.35
CA LEU A 177 10.27 -16.64 3.02
C LEU A 177 10.69 -16.96 4.47
N THR A 178 10.52 -18.19 4.90
CA THR A 178 10.48 -18.55 6.33
C THR A 178 11.77 -18.35 7.10
N ASN A 179 12.94 -18.23 6.50
CA ASN A 179 14.17 -18.36 7.28
C ASN A 179 15.24 -17.28 7.10
N ILE A 180 15.13 -16.34 6.16
CA ILE A 180 16.30 -15.56 5.78
C ILE A 180 16.13 -14.04 5.86
N LEU A 181 14.94 -13.52 5.62
CA LEU A 181 14.73 -12.06 5.57
C LEU A 181 14.10 -11.47 6.85
N PHE A 182 13.47 -12.28 7.68
CA PHE A 182 12.67 -11.82 8.82
C PHE A 182 12.89 -12.67 10.08
N GLY A 183 14.09 -13.12 10.33
CA GLY A 183 14.43 -13.81 11.59
C GLY A 183 13.73 -15.14 11.83
N GLY A 184 13.33 -15.88 10.78
CA GLY A 184 12.82 -17.26 10.92
C GLY A 184 11.31 -17.39 11.13
N GLN A 185 10.57 -16.30 11.30
CA GLN A 185 9.12 -16.35 11.59
C GLN A 185 8.23 -16.39 10.34
N GLY A 186 8.76 -16.16 9.15
CA GLY A 186 8.02 -16.05 7.91
C GLY A 186 7.48 -14.62 7.68
N MET A 187 7.13 -14.31 6.45
CA MET A 187 6.46 -13.07 6.12
C MET A 187 4.94 -13.29 6.19
N PHE A 188 4.26 -12.48 6.96
CA PHE A 188 2.82 -12.35 6.93
C PHE A 188 2.44 -11.10 6.15
N MET A 189 1.28 -11.13 5.52
CA MET A 189 0.66 -9.97 4.90
C MET A 189 -0.75 -9.84 5.43
N ASP A 190 -1.15 -8.61 5.68
CA ASP A 190 -2.54 -8.29 5.98
C ASP A 190 -3.36 -8.42 4.71
N ARG A 191 -4.52 -9.06 4.79
CA ARG A 191 -5.43 -9.25 3.67
C ARG A 191 -6.74 -8.56 3.93
N PHE A 192 -7.14 -7.73 2.98
CA PHE A 192 -8.36 -6.95 3.02
C PHE A 192 -9.26 -7.32 1.85
N VAL A 193 -10.51 -7.61 2.16
CA VAL A 193 -11.53 -8.06 1.20
C VAL A 193 -12.81 -7.27 1.42
N THR A 194 -13.53 -6.95 0.37
CA THR A 194 -14.93 -6.52 0.49
C THR A 194 -15.82 -7.40 -0.37
N THR A 195 -16.89 -7.91 0.23
CA THR A 195 -17.86 -8.80 -0.43
C THR A 195 -19.20 -8.14 -0.69
N GLY A 196 -19.55 -7.13 0.10
CA GLY A 196 -20.86 -6.48 0.06
C GLY A 196 -20.80 -5.09 -0.57
N SER A 197 -20.57 -4.08 0.22
CA SER A 197 -20.52 -2.69 -0.21
C SER A 197 -19.08 -2.23 -0.44
N PRO A 198 -18.85 -1.21 -1.28
CA PRO A 198 -17.53 -0.62 -1.43
C PRO A 198 -16.99 -0.10 -0.08
N GLY A 199 -15.72 -0.30 0.15
CA GLY A 199 -15.01 0.18 1.32
C GLY A 199 -13.65 0.76 0.96
N LEU A 200 -12.91 1.22 1.94
CA LEU A 200 -11.57 1.75 1.73
C LEU A 200 -10.57 1.19 2.77
N VAL A 201 -9.33 1.11 2.33
CA VAL A 201 -8.18 0.84 3.18
C VAL A 201 -7.21 2.01 3.05
N LEU A 202 -6.76 2.55 4.18
CA LEU A 202 -5.72 3.57 4.24
C LEU A 202 -4.40 2.91 4.63
N LEU A 203 -3.37 3.16 3.85
CA LEU A 203 -2.02 2.65 4.06
C LEU A 203 -1.05 3.79 4.28
N HIS A 204 0.03 3.51 4.99
CA HIS A 204 1.21 4.36 5.06
C HIS A 204 2.38 3.65 4.37
N GLY A 205 2.97 4.30 3.37
CA GLY A 205 4.21 3.86 2.75
C GLY A 205 5.36 4.77 3.15
N TYR A 206 6.54 4.16 3.40
CA TYR A 206 7.75 4.91 3.74
C TYR A 206 8.33 5.62 2.51
N GLY A 207 8.56 6.93 2.62
CA GLY A 207 8.95 7.77 1.51
C GLY A 207 7.81 7.94 0.50
N ASN A 208 8.13 7.89 -0.78
CA ASN A 208 7.13 7.98 -1.85
C ASN A 208 6.59 6.61 -2.23
N VAL A 209 5.32 6.57 -2.59
CA VAL A 209 4.64 5.33 -3.00
C VAL A 209 4.34 5.35 -4.49
N PHE A 210 4.71 4.25 -5.17
CA PHE A 210 4.49 4.06 -6.60
C PHE A 210 3.65 2.81 -6.85
N GLU A 211 2.80 2.88 -7.86
CA GLU A 211 1.96 1.77 -8.31
C GLU A 211 2.31 1.38 -9.74
N ARG A 212 2.28 0.09 -10.04
CA ARG A 212 2.35 -0.45 -11.39
C ARG A 212 1.33 -1.54 -11.59
N LYS A 213 0.68 -1.56 -12.75
CA LYS A 213 -0.23 -2.64 -13.15
C LYS A 213 0.51 -3.61 -14.07
N LEU A 214 0.67 -4.83 -13.62
CA LEU A 214 1.25 -5.92 -14.41
C LEU A 214 0.18 -6.57 -15.30
N LYS A 215 0.57 -6.89 -16.52
CA LYS A 215 -0.24 -7.69 -17.43
C LYS A 215 -0.18 -9.17 -17.04
N ALA A 216 -1.09 -9.97 -17.58
CA ALA A 216 -1.04 -11.43 -17.37
C ALA A 216 0.29 -12.01 -17.87
N GLY A 217 0.99 -12.74 -16.98
CA GLY A 217 2.31 -13.32 -17.25
C GLY A 217 3.49 -12.33 -17.21
N GLU A 218 3.24 -11.04 -17.06
CA GLU A 218 4.30 -10.05 -16.86
C GLU A 218 4.89 -10.19 -15.48
N SER A 219 6.22 -10.23 -15.37
CA SER A 219 6.93 -10.39 -14.11
C SER A 219 7.93 -9.27 -13.89
N ILE A 220 8.11 -8.89 -12.62
CA ILE A 220 9.16 -7.99 -12.19
C ILE A 220 9.75 -8.49 -10.87
N MET A 221 11.01 -8.16 -10.64
CA MET A 221 11.71 -8.44 -9.39
C MET A 221 11.67 -7.20 -8.50
N VAL A 222 11.22 -7.37 -7.28
CA VAL A 222 11.08 -6.28 -6.29
C VAL A 222 11.92 -6.65 -5.06
N GLU A 223 12.62 -5.68 -4.52
CA GLU A 223 13.28 -5.83 -3.22
C GLU A 223 12.19 -5.98 -2.15
N PRO A 224 12.23 -7.04 -1.29
CA PRO A 224 11.15 -7.31 -0.34
C PRO A 224 10.81 -6.17 0.60
N GLY A 225 11.82 -5.38 1.00
CA GLY A 225 11.62 -4.20 1.86
C GLY A 225 10.89 -3.06 1.16
N ALA A 226 10.96 -2.98 -0.16
CA ALA A 226 10.25 -1.98 -0.95
C ALA A 226 8.80 -2.38 -1.27
N PHE A 227 8.42 -3.64 -1.08
CA PHE A 227 7.04 -4.07 -1.29
C PHE A 227 6.09 -3.40 -0.29
N LEU A 228 4.94 -2.90 -0.77
CA LEU A 228 3.91 -2.28 0.06
C LEU A 228 2.58 -3.04 -0.01
N TYR A 229 2.02 -3.23 -1.21
CA TYR A 229 0.78 -3.98 -1.42
C TYR A 229 0.71 -4.62 -2.81
N LYS A 230 -0.21 -5.56 -2.99
CA LYS A 230 -0.56 -6.13 -4.28
C LYS A 230 -2.03 -6.54 -4.33
N ASP A 231 -2.61 -6.59 -5.53
CA ASP A 231 -3.86 -7.31 -5.74
C ASP A 231 -3.61 -8.81 -5.48
N SER A 232 -4.60 -9.52 -4.94
CA SER A 232 -4.47 -10.97 -4.65
C SER A 232 -4.19 -11.82 -5.90
N SER A 233 -4.60 -11.33 -7.07
CA SER A 233 -4.34 -11.95 -8.38
C SER A 233 -2.86 -11.94 -8.79
N VAL A 234 -2.03 -11.09 -8.19
CA VAL A 234 -0.58 -11.06 -8.42
C VAL A 234 0.07 -12.14 -7.57
N SER A 235 0.76 -13.08 -8.20
CA SER A 235 1.58 -14.05 -7.48
C SER A 235 2.87 -13.42 -6.99
N MET A 236 3.34 -13.86 -5.81
CA MET A 236 4.60 -13.42 -5.20
C MET A 236 5.41 -14.64 -4.78
N ASN A 237 6.64 -14.74 -5.32
CA ASN A 237 7.58 -15.79 -4.97
C ASN A 237 8.94 -15.17 -4.69
N VAL A 238 9.66 -15.69 -3.70
CA VAL A 238 11.00 -15.21 -3.40
C VAL A 238 12.03 -16.05 -4.13
N GLU A 239 12.96 -15.35 -4.78
CA GLU A 239 14.07 -15.93 -5.48
C GLU A 239 15.38 -15.40 -4.92
N PHE A 240 16.37 -16.30 -4.83
CA PHE A 240 17.71 -15.95 -4.43
C PHE A 240 18.57 -15.77 -5.67
N GLN A 241 19.17 -14.61 -5.78
CA GLN A 241 20.19 -14.35 -6.80
C GLN A 241 21.57 -14.41 -6.15
N GLN A 242 22.39 -15.30 -6.63
CA GLN A 242 23.78 -15.40 -6.20
C GLN A 242 24.59 -14.34 -6.95
N LEU A 243 25.08 -13.35 -6.22
CA LEU A 243 25.99 -12.35 -6.74
C LEU A 243 27.42 -12.87 -6.55
N SER A 244 28.06 -13.30 -7.65
CA SER A 244 29.44 -13.75 -7.66
C SER A 244 30.37 -12.54 -7.79
N SER A 245 31.25 -12.33 -6.82
CA SER A 245 32.29 -11.29 -6.85
C SER A 245 33.69 -11.84 -7.18
N GLY A 246 33.78 -12.89 -7.99
CA GLY A 246 35.05 -13.49 -8.39
C GLY A 246 35.78 -14.15 -7.21
N PHE A 247 37.03 -13.78 -6.94
CA PHE A 247 37.92 -14.45 -5.97
C PHE A 247 37.51 -14.26 -4.46
N PHE A 248 36.63 -13.32 -4.15
CA PHE A 248 36.34 -12.90 -2.76
C PHE A 248 34.99 -13.35 -2.19
N GLY A 249 34.36 -14.33 -2.78
CA GLY A 249 33.08 -14.86 -2.30
C GLY A 249 31.88 -14.20 -2.95
N GLY A 250 30.73 -14.85 -2.86
CA GLY A 250 29.44 -14.37 -3.33
C GLY A 250 28.55 -13.98 -2.15
N THR A 251 27.66 -13.03 -2.38
CA THR A 251 26.55 -12.75 -1.49
C THR A 251 25.24 -13.18 -2.14
N ASN A 252 24.28 -13.64 -1.35
CA ASN A 252 22.95 -13.96 -1.83
C ASN A 252 22.05 -12.73 -1.65
N MET A 253 21.44 -12.31 -2.73
CA MET A 253 20.40 -11.28 -2.72
C MET A 253 19.05 -11.95 -2.92
N SER A 254 18.12 -11.68 -2.02
CA SER A 254 16.73 -12.14 -2.15
C SER A 254 15.88 -11.09 -2.81
N LEU A 255 15.11 -11.50 -3.81
CA LEU A 255 14.16 -10.65 -4.51
C LEU A 255 12.80 -11.33 -4.57
N ALA A 256 11.74 -10.54 -4.51
CA ALA A 256 10.38 -11.02 -4.71
C ALA A 256 10.02 -10.93 -6.20
N ARG A 257 9.81 -12.07 -6.84
CA ARG A 257 9.23 -12.12 -8.20
C ARG A 257 7.72 -11.91 -8.08
N MET A 258 7.27 -10.80 -8.63
CA MET A 258 5.85 -10.45 -8.72
C MET A 258 5.36 -10.73 -10.14
N THR A 259 4.34 -11.56 -10.29
CA THR A 259 3.79 -11.92 -11.62
C THR A 259 2.31 -11.60 -11.68
N GLY A 260 1.91 -10.78 -12.66
CA GLY A 260 0.53 -10.36 -12.91
C GLY A 260 -0.39 -11.47 -13.43
N PRO A 261 -1.65 -11.16 -13.53
CA PRO A 261 -2.21 -9.81 -13.69
C PRO A 261 -2.54 -9.13 -12.37
N GLY A 262 -2.44 -7.79 -12.33
CA GLY A 262 -2.89 -6.99 -11.20
C GLY A 262 -1.97 -5.84 -10.83
N ARG A 263 -2.36 -5.06 -9.82
CA ARG A 263 -1.57 -3.94 -9.31
C ARG A 263 -0.56 -4.41 -8.28
N ILE A 264 0.57 -3.74 -8.26
CA ILE A 264 1.57 -3.80 -7.19
C ILE A 264 1.91 -2.39 -6.75
N GLY A 265 2.05 -2.18 -5.46
CA GLY A 265 2.53 -0.95 -4.84
C GLY A 265 3.90 -1.16 -4.21
N ILE A 266 4.78 -0.21 -4.39
CA ILE A 266 6.09 -0.17 -3.74
C ILE A 266 6.31 1.16 -3.06
N GLN A 267 7.19 1.15 -2.06
CA GLN A 267 7.64 2.33 -1.32
C GLN A 267 9.12 2.60 -1.63
N SER A 268 9.50 3.87 -1.69
CA SER A 268 10.87 4.26 -2.07
C SER A 268 11.88 4.19 -0.92
N MET A 269 11.40 4.09 0.31
CA MET A 269 12.23 3.96 1.50
C MET A 269 11.75 2.74 2.31
N TYR A 270 12.69 2.00 2.87
CA TYR A 270 12.37 0.91 3.80
C TYR A 270 13.33 0.94 4.99
N VAL A 271 12.79 0.60 6.14
CA VAL A 271 13.58 0.53 7.35
C VAL A 271 14.13 -0.89 7.47
N HIS A 272 15.45 -1.02 7.47
CA HIS A 272 16.06 -2.27 7.89
C HIS A 272 15.86 -2.41 9.39
N HIS A 273 15.03 -3.34 9.82
CA HIS A 273 15.04 -3.76 11.22
C HIS A 273 16.35 -4.52 11.44
N HIS A 274 17.33 -3.84 11.99
CA HIS A 274 18.46 -4.54 12.61
C HIS A 274 17.88 -5.28 13.83
N THR A 275 17.71 -6.58 13.71
CA THR A 275 17.54 -7.43 14.90
C THR A 275 18.85 -7.35 15.68
N GLU A 276 18.84 -6.55 16.77
CA GLU A 276 19.85 -6.67 17.81
C GLU A 276 19.79 -8.05 18.50
#